data_231daf46eb57ae2f3de8b69f13d8c077
#
_entry.id   231daf46eb57ae2f3de8b69f13d8c077
#
_cell.length_a   1.000
_cell.length_b   1.000
_cell.length_c   1.000
_cell.angle_alpha   90.00
_cell.angle_beta   90.00
_cell.angle_gamma   90.00
#
_symmetry.space_group_name_H-M   'P 1'
#
loop_
_entity.id
_entity.type
_entity.pdbx_description
1 polymer ?
#
loop_
_entity_poly.entity_id
_entity_poly.type
_entity_poly.pdbx_seq_one_letter_code
_entity_poly.pdbx_strand_id
1 'polypeptide(L)'
;MAKNTEIERKFLVKSDAFIAQATTSYEIMQGYLCKDPEKTIRVRIRDARAFLNIKSSLLRDGIAKFEWEKEIDLSDAKELMKICLPGAISKTRYIIKAKGDDLKWEVDVFHGRLEGRVLAEIELSDEDEAFERPDWLGEEVTGQPQYYNANM
;
A
#
# COMPACT_ATOMS: atom_id res chain seq x y z
N MET A 1 -6.85 21.77 -4.38
CA MET A 1 -6.70 20.35 -4.09
C MET A 1 -5.50 20.08 -3.20
N ALA A 2 -5.70 19.32 -2.15
CA ALA A 2 -4.59 18.96 -1.27
C ALA A 2 -3.63 18.01 -2.00
N LYS A 3 -2.35 18.36 -2.02
CA LYS A 3 -1.34 17.53 -2.69
C LYS A 3 -1.14 16.17 -2.00
N ASN A 4 -1.69 16.01 -0.79
CA ASN A 4 -1.61 14.77 -0.04
C ASN A 4 -2.88 13.93 -0.13
N THR A 5 -3.73 14.24 -1.08
CA THR A 5 -4.94 13.46 -1.35
C THR A 5 -4.59 12.22 -2.15
N GLU A 6 -5.20 11.11 -1.78
CA GLU A 6 -4.91 9.81 -2.36
C GLU A 6 -6.21 9.18 -2.84
N ILE A 7 -6.22 8.74 -4.09
CA ILE A 7 -7.35 8.02 -4.70
C ILE A 7 -6.79 6.71 -5.22
N GLU A 8 -7.18 5.61 -4.60
CA GLU A 8 -6.70 4.29 -5.03
C GLU A 8 -7.84 3.29 -5.10
N ARG A 9 -7.71 2.34 -6.01
CA ARG A 9 -8.66 1.24 -6.14
C ARG A 9 -7.91 -0.07 -5.92
N LYS A 10 -8.55 -1.00 -5.24
CA LYS A 10 -7.95 -2.24 -4.78
C LYS A 10 -8.70 -3.43 -5.34
N PHE A 11 -7.96 -4.46 -5.74
CA PHE A 11 -8.51 -5.64 -6.40
C PHE A 11 -7.87 -6.91 -5.87
N LEU A 12 -8.62 -8.00 -5.92
CA LEU A 12 -8.05 -9.33 -5.80
C LEU A 12 -7.29 -9.68 -7.07
N VAL A 13 -6.46 -10.69 -7.02
CA VAL A 13 -5.63 -11.14 -8.15
C VAL A 13 -5.92 -12.61 -8.40
N LYS A 14 -6.20 -12.97 -9.65
CA LYS A 14 -6.63 -14.33 -9.97
C LYS A 14 -5.57 -15.21 -10.61
N SER A 15 -4.39 -14.68 -10.93
CA SER A 15 -3.27 -15.48 -11.44
C SER A 15 -1.95 -14.78 -11.14
N ASP A 16 -0.84 -15.48 -11.32
CA ASP A 16 0.50 -14.92 -11.09
C ASP A 16 1.13 -14.33 -12.36
N ALA A 17 0.34 -14.16 -13.41
CA ALA A 17 0.85 -13.65 -14.68
C ALA A 17 1.46 -12.24 -14.56
N PHE A 18 1.10 -11.47 -13.53
CA PHE A 18 1.66 -10.15 -13.30
C PHE A 18 3.18 -10.18 -13.05
N ILE A 19 3.71 -11.30 -12.53
CA ILE A 19 5.14 -11.40 -12.18
C ILE A 19 6.00 -11.21 -13.42
N ALA A 20 5.62 -11.83 -14.55
CA ALA A 20 6.37 -11.70 -15.81
C ALA A 20 6.29 -10.29 -16.39
N GLN A 21 5.28 -9.51 -16.01
CA GLN A 21 5.06 -8.15 -16.52
C GLN A 21 5.70 -7.09 -15.62
N ALA A 22 6.20 -7.46 -14.44
CA ALA A 22 6.73 -6.52 -13.48
C ALA A 22 8.02 -5.86 -13.99
N THR A 23 8.12 -4.54 -13.84
CA THR A 23 9.32 -3.80 -14.17
C THR A 23 10.32 -3.80 -13.02
N THR A 24 9.83 -3.93 -11.79
CA THR A 24 10.67 -4.02 -10.59
C THR A 24 9.86 -4.63 -9.45
N SER A 25 10.55 -4.96 -8.36
CA SER A 25 9.90 -5.41 -7.14
C SER A 25 10.68 -4.93 -5.92
N TYR A 26 9.98 -4.85 -4.80
CA TYR A 26 10.54 -4.44 -3.51
C TYR A 26 10.14 -5.42 -2.43
N GLU A 27 11.06 -5.70 -1.51
CA GLU A 27 10.74 -6.39 -0.28
C GLU A 27 10.31 -5.36 0.74
N ILE A 28 9.12 -5.55 1.32
CA ILE A 28 8.55 -4.59 2.28
C ILE A 28 8.27 -5.30 3.60
N MET A 29 8.73 -4.68 4.69
CA MET A 29 8.32 -5.03 6.03
C MET A 29 7.76 -3.78 6.68
N GLN A 30 6.57 -3.87 7.26
CA GLN A 30 5.94 -2.70 7.86
C GLN A 30 5.16 -3.06 9.11
N GLY A 31 5.07 -2.09 10.01
CA GLY A 31 4.32 -2.23 11.24
C GLY A 31 3.74 -0.88 11.64
N TYR A 32 2.74 -0.92 12.51
CA TYR A 32 2.06 0.29 12.97
C TYR A 32 2.45 0.62 14.39
N LEU A 33 2.83 1.89 14.62
CA LEU A 33 3.02 2.43 15.97
C LEU A 33 1.69 2.88 16.54
N CYS A 34 0.75 3.24 15.68
CA CYS A 34 -0.58 3.72 16.07
C CYS A 34 -1.58 3.32 14.99
N LYS A 35 -2.74 2.79 15.41
CA LYS A 35 -3.82 2.35 14.52
C LYS A 35 -5.17 2.92 14.93
N ASP A 36 -5.21 4.18 15.34
CA ASP A 36 -6.49 4.81 15.63
C ASP A 36 -7.33 4.92 14.36
N PRO A 37 -8.66 4.87 14.44
CA PRO A 37 -9.51 5.00 13.25
C PRO A 37 -9.24 6.27 12.45
N GLU A 38 -8.83 7.34 13.11
CA GLU A 38 -8.63 8.63 12.48
C GLU A 38 -7.18 8.94 12.17
N LYS A 39 -6.24 8.15 12.69
CA LYS A 39 -4.83 8.42 12.54
C LYS A 39 -4.00 7.15 12.62
N THR A 40 -3.13 6.93 11.65
CA THR A 40 -2.20 5.80 11.67
C THR A 40 -0.77 6.31 11.57
N ILE A 41 0.13 5.62 12.25
CA ILE A 41 1.57 5.87 12.18
C ILE A 41 2.23 4.55 11.84
N ARG A 42 2.92 4.51 10.70
CA ARG A 42 3.49 3.29 10.14
C ARG A 42 4.98 3.44 9.89
N VAL A 43 5.75 2.43 10.28
CA VAL A 43 7.15 2.28 9.89
C VAL A 43 7.19 1.28 8.75
N ARG A 44 7.89 1.62 7.67
CA ARG A 44 8.06 0.72 6.52
C ARG A 44 9.53 0.62 6.16
N ILE A 45 10.02 -0.59 6.02
CA ILE A 45 11.34 -0.87 5.47
C ILE A 45 11.11 -1.44 4.07
N ARG A 46 11.65 -0.76 3.07
CA ARG A 46 11.56 -1.17 1.66
C ARG A 46 12.97 -1.42 1.17
N ASP A 47 13.33 -2.68 1.02
CA ASP A 47 14.70 -3.12 0.73
C ASP A 47 15.66 -2.52 1.78
N ALA A 48 16.58 -1.64 1.38
CA ALA A 48 17.54 -1.02 2.29
C ALA A 48 17.14 0.38 2.75
N ARG A 49 15.93 0.84 2.41
CA ARG A 49 15.44 2.18 2.76
C ARG A 49 14.29 2.07 3.75
N ALA A 50 14.11 3.11 4.54
CA ALA A 50 13.08 3.10 5.57
C ALA A 50 12.34 4.41 5.61
N PHE A 51 11.04 4.33 5.99
CA PHE A 51 10.13 5.47 5.94
C PHE A 51 9.22 5.48 7.15
N LEU A 52 8.92 6.68 7.64
CA LEU A 52 7.87 6.88 8.64
C LEU A 52 6.71 7.57 7.93
N ASN A 53 5.51 6.99 8.06
CA ASN A 53 4.32 7.46 7.37
C ASN A 53 3.22 7.74 8.38
N ILE A 54 2.60 8.92 8.25
CA ILE A 54 1.47 9.31 9.10
C ILE A 54 0.31 9.64 8.18
N LYS A 55 -0.83 8.97 8.40
CA LYS A 55 -2.07 9.28 7.71
C LYS A 55 -3.12 9.69 8.72
N SER A 56 -3.93 10.68 8.34
CA SER A 56 -4.98 11.18 9.21
C SER A 56 -6.21 11.55 8.40
N SER A 57 -7.38 11.22 8.93
CA SER A 57 -8.66 11.65 8.36
C SER A 57 -9.23 12.87 9.10
N LEU A 58 -8.42 13.53 9.94
CA LEU A 58 -8.86 14.64 10.78
C LEU A 58 -8.83 16.00 10.07
N LEU A 59 -8.91 16.03 8.75
CA LEU A 59 -9.02 17.29 8.01
C LEU A 59 -10.43 17.84 8.14
N ARG A 60 -10.53 19.17 8.16
CA ARG A 60 -11.79 19.87 8.43
C ARG A 60 -12.90 19.55 7.45
N ASP A 61 -12.58 19.35 6.19
CA ASP A 61 -13.57 19.08 5.16
C ASP A 61 -14.06 17.62 5.19
N GLY A 62 -13.38 16.75 5.93
CA GLY A 62 -13.74 15.33 6.02
C GLY A 62 -13.63 14.57 4.72
N ILE A 63 -13.17 15.19 3.65
CA ILE A 63 -13.09 14.60 2.31
C ILE A 63 -11.68 14.13 2.02
N ALA A 64 -10.69 15.00 2.21
CA ALA A 64 -9.30 14.69 1.95
C ALA A 64 -8.65 14.09 3.18
N LYS A 65 -7.74 13.15 2.97
CA LYS A 65 -6.94 12.58 4.04
C LYS A 65 -5.56 13.23 4.01
N PHE A 66 -5.04 13.55 5.18
CA PHE A 66 -3.67 14.02 5.31
C PHE A 66 -2.73 12.83 5.22
N GLU A 67 -1.66 12.96 4.45
CA GLU A 67 -0.58 11.97 4.45
C GLU A 67 0.76 12.71 4.52
N TRP A 68 1.62 12.25 5.42
CA TRP A 68 2.96 12.77 5.58
C TRP A 68 3.92 11.58 5.63
N GLU A 69 5.01 11.67 4.88
CA GLU A 69 6.01 10.61 4.86
C GLU A 69 7.41 11.20 4.85
N LYS A 70 8.31 10.59 5.58
CA LYS A 70 9.71 11.00 5.63
C LYS A 70 10.60 9.77 5.65
N GLU A 71 11.67 9.82 4.88
CA GLU A 71 12.68 8.78 4.93
C GLU A 71 13.47 8.92 6.24
N ILE A 72 13.71 7.79 6.92
CA ILE A 72 14.47 7.73 8.16
C ILE A 72 15.62 6.75 8.00
N ASP A 73 16.57 6.78 8.94
CA ASP A 73 17.68 5.84 8.92
C ASP A 73 17.17 4.41 9.13
N LEU A 74 17.75 3.46 8.42
CA LEU A 74 17.40 2.06 8.54
C LEU A 74 17.57 1.55 9.98
N SER A 75 18.61 2.00 10.66
CA SER A 75 18.84 1.60 12.06
C SER A 75 17.72 2.08 12.98
N ASP A 76 17.23 3.30 12.75
CA ASP A 76 16.10 3.83 13.54
C ASP A 76 14.84 3.04 13.24
N ALA A 77 14.61 2.69 11.99
CA ALA A 77 13.43 1.91 11.60
C ALA A 77 13.44 0.54 12.27
N LYS A 78 14.60 -0.11 12.33
CA LYS A 78 14.71 -1.41 12.99
C LYS A 78 14.37 -1.32 14.49
N GLU A 79 14.77 -0.22 15.13
CA GLU A 79 14.42 0.01 16.55
C GLU A 79 12.93 0.27 16.69
N LEU A 80 12.35 1.07 15.81
CA LEU A 80 10.91 1.35 15.84
C LEU A 80 10.08 0.10 15.58
N MET A 81 10.55 -0.80 14.70
CA MET A 81 9.83 -2.06 14.44
C MET A 81 9.67 -2.91 15.72
N LYS A 82 10.61 -2.80 16.66
CA LYS A 82 10.54 -3.56 17.91
C LYS A 82 9.38 -3.12 18.80
N ILE A 83 8.93 -1.88 18.68
CA ILE A 83 7.85 -1.35 19.50
C ILE A 83 6.53 -1.20 18.73
N CYS A 84 6.47 -1.70 17.52
CA CYS A 84 5.23 -1.70 16.75
C CYS A 84 4.17 -2.58 17.40
N LEU A 85 2.91 -2.23 17.14
CA LEU A 85 1.78 -3.06 17.53
C LEU A 85 1.90 -4.45 16.87
N PRO A 86 1.28 -5.47 17.47
CA PRO A 86 1.24 -6.79 16.82
C PRO A 86 0.60 -6.70 15.44
N GLY A 87 1.06 -7.56 14.52
CA GLY A 87 0.49 -7.61 13.18
C GLY A 87 1.37 -6.99 12.11
N ALA A 88 2.68 -6.96 12.32
CA ALA A 88 3.60 -6.53 11.27
C ALA A 88 3.39 -7.35 10.01
N ILE A 89 3.56 -6.70 8.86
CA ILE A 89 3.33 -7.29 7.55
C ILE A 89 4.65 -7.41 6.81
N SER A 90 4.87 -8.57 6.18
CA SER A 90 5.97 -8.80 5.25
C SER A 90 5.37 -9.13 3.89
N LYS A 91 5.83 -8.45 2.84
CA LYS A 91 5.30 -8.65 1.49
C LYS A 91 6.33 -8.27 0.44
N THR A 92 6.13 -8.81 -0.78
CA THR A 92 6.86 -8.38 -1.96
C THR A 92 5.91 -7.56 -2.80
N ARG A 93 6.30 -6.35 -3.14
CA ARG A 93 5.52 -5.47 -4.01
C ARG A 93 6.10 -5.49 -5.42
N TYR A 94 5.27 -5.90 -6.37
CA TYR A 94 5.61 -5.89 -7.79
C TYR A 94 5.02 -4.64 -8.43
N ILE A 95 5.81 -3.96 -9.24
CA ILE A 95 5.38 -2.77 -9.97
C ILE A 95 5.18 -3.15 -11.43
N ILE A 96 3.96 -2.97 -11.94
CA ILE A 96 3.60 -3.28 -13.31
C ILE A 96 3.09 -2.00 -13.96
N LYS A 97 3.66 -1.63 -15.10
CA LYS A 97 3.17 -0.48 -15.84
C LYS A 97 1.77 -0.75 -16.37
N ALA A 98 0.86 0.18 -16.13
CA ALA A 98 -0.44 0.15 -16.76
C ALA A 98 -0.29 0.62 -18.21
N LYS A 99 -1.05 -0.03 -19.11
CA LYS A 99 -0.89 0.19 -20.54
C LYS A 99 -1.34 1.60 -20.94
N GLY A 100 -0.44 2.30 -21.65
CA GLY A 100 -0.76 3.55 -22.30
C GLY A 100 -0.69 4.81 -21.45
N ASP A 101 -0.35 4.71 -20.16
CA ASP A 101 -0.39 5.83 -19.22
C ASP A 101 0.78 5.86 -18.25
N ASP A 102 0.85 6.95 -17.48
CA ASP A 102 1.77 7.06 -16.36
C ASP A 102 1.32 6.26 -15.15
N LEU A 103 0.19 5.58 -15.25
CA LEU A 103 -0.34 4.75 -14.18
C LEU A 103 0.46 3.47 -14.03
N LYS A 104 0.46 2.94 -12.83
CA LYS A 104 1.11 1.66 -12.55
C LYS A 104 0.27 0.88 -11.54
N TRP A 105 0.39 -0.44 -11.63
CA TRP A 105 -0.17 -1.35 -10.65
C TRP A 105 0.89 -1.65 -9.60
N GLU A 106 0.45 -1.69 -8.35
CA GLU A 106 1.25 -2.23 -7.25
C GLU A 106 0.58 -3.52 -6.81
N VAL A 107 1.26 -4.65 -7.01
CA VAL A 107 0.72 -5.95 -6.63
C VAL A 107 1.53 -6.49 -5.45
N ASP A 108 0.87 -6.67 -4.33
CA ASP A 108 1.49 -7.11 -3.09
C ASP A 108 1.23 -8.60 -2.90
N VAL A 109 2.32 -9.36 -2.83
CA VAL A 109 2.29 -10.78 -2.47
C VAL A 109 2.71 -10.89 -1.01
N PHE A 110 1.79 -11.30 -0.16
CA PHE A 110 2.02 -11.32 1.27
C PHE A 110 2.72 -12.60 1.71
N HIS A 111 3.54 -12.49 2.75
CA HIS A 111 4.33 -13.59 3.30
C HIS A 111 3.95 -13.83 4.77
N GLY A 112 4.48 -14.92 5.33
CA GLY A 112 4.29 -15.25 6.75
C GLY A 112 2.84 -15.54 7.07
N ARG A 113 2.30 -14.88 8.08
CA ARG A 113 0.94 -15.12 8.56
C ARG A 113 -0.15 -14.83 7.53
N LEU A 114 0.17 -14.04 6.52
CA LEU A 114 -0.78 -13.69 5.46
C LEU A 114 -0.45 -14.37 4.13
N GLU A 115 0.37 -15.40 4.16
CA GLU A 115 0.75 -16.13 2.96
C GLU A 115 -0.49 -16.63 2.21
N GLY A 116 -0.46 -16.47 0.88
CA GLY A 116 -1.58 -16.79 0.01
C GLY A 116 -2.42 -15.59 -0.38
N ARG A 117 -2.28 -14.46 0.34
CA ARG A 117 -2.98 -13.23 -0.02
C ARG A 117 -2.19 -12.47 -1.07
N VAL A 118 -2.88 -12.03 -2.12
CA VAL A 118 -2.31 -11.19 -3.17
C VAL A 118 -3.32 -10.10 -3.48
N LEU A 119 -2.88 -8.85 -3.40
CA LEU A 119 -3.75 -7.69 -3.64
C LEU A 119 -3.09 -6.75 -4.64
N ALA A 120 -3.90 -6.16 -5.53
CA ALA A 120 -3.43 -5.19 -6.50
C ALA A 120 -4.07 -3.84 -6.22
N GLU A 121 -3.27 -2.78 -6.35
CA GLU A 121 -3.75 -1.42 -6.19
C GLU A 121 -3.32 -0.58 -7.38
N ILE A 122 -4.20 0.35 -7.77
CA ILE A 122 -3.87 1.39 -8.75
C ILE A 122 -4.24 2.73 -8.14
N GLU A 123 -3.30 3.69 -8.20
CA GLU A 123 -3.53 5.04 -7.71
C GLU A 123 -3.92 5.92 -8.88
N LEU A 124 -5.03 6.64 -8.72
CA LEU A 124 -5.61 7.46 -9.76
C LEU A 124 -5.54 8.93 -9.39
N SER A 125 -5.56 9.81 -10.39
CA SER A 125 -5.63 11.25 -10.16
C SER A 125 -7.08 11.72 -10.00
N ASP A 126 -8.05 10.91 -10.43
CA ASP A 126 -9.48 11.23 -10.41
C ASP A 126 -10.27 9.95 -10.24
N GLU A 127 -11.39 9.99 -9.52
CA GLU A 127 -12.25 8.82 -9.28
C GLU A 127 -12.73 8.16 -10.58
N ASP A 128 -12.94 8.97 -11.62
CA ASP A 128 -13.45 8.50 -12.90
C ASP A 128 -12.35 8.22 -13.93
N GLU A 129 -11.09 8.29 -13.52
CA GLU A 129 -10.00 8.03 -14.45
C GLU A 129 -10.06 6.61 -14.97
N ALA A 130 -10.03 6.46 -16.30
CA ALA A 130 -10.09 5.15 -16.93
C ALA A 130 -8.73 4.44 -16.85
N PHE A 131 -8.77 3.13 -16.71
CA PHE A 131 -7.57 2.30 -16.76
C PHE A 131 -7.93 0.94 -17.34
N GLU A 132 -6.96 0.29 -17.95
CA GLU A 132 -7.16 -1.04 -18.50
C GLU A 132 -7.07 -2.09 -17.40
N ARG A 133 -7.96 -3.09 -17.44
CA ARG A 133 -7.96 -4.20 -16.47
C ARG A 133 -7.20 -5.37 -17.08
N PRO A 134 -5.99 -5.70 -16.53
CA PRO A 134 -5.24 -6.86 -17.04
C PRO A 134 -5.96 -8.17 -16.77
N ASP A 135 -5.60 -9.20 -17.52
CA ASP A 135 -6.23 -10.51 -17.40
C ASP A 135 -6.03 -11.17 -16.02
N TRP A 136 -4.96 -10.82 -15.33
CA TRP A 136 -4.68 -11.35 -13.99
C TRP A 136 -5.46 -10.65 -12.88
N LEU A 137 -6.14 -9.55 -13.20
CA LEU A 137 -6.90 -8.79 -12.20
C LEU A 137 -8.21 -9.50 -11.87
N GLY A 138 -8.52 -9.56 -10.57
CA GLY A 138 -9.74 -10.16 -10.08
C GLY A 138 -10.79 -9.15 -9.67
N GLU A 139 -11.61 -9.54 -8.70
CA GLU A 139 -12.71 -8.73 -8.20
C GLU A 139 -12.22 -7.46 -7.51
N GLU A 140 -12.92 -6.35 -7.71
CA GLU A 140 -12.63 -5.11 -7.00
C GLU A 140 -13.10 -5.19 -5.55
N VAL A 141 -12.22 -4.82 -4.61
CA VAL A 141 -12.49 -4.83 -3.18
C VAL A 141 -12.24 -3.47 -2.54
N THR A 142 -12.25 -2.41 -3.34
CA THR A 142 -12.07 -1.04 -2.86
C THR A 142 -13.07 -0.75 -1.74
N GLY A 143 -12.58 -0.18 -0.65
CA GLY A 143 -13.43 0.21 0.47
C GLY A 143 -13.83 -0.93 1.40
N GLN A 144 -13.36 -2.15 1.16
CA GLN A 144 -13.64 -3.27 2.06
C GLN A 144 -12.57 -3.34 3.15
N PRO A 145 -12.92 -3.05 4.42
CA PRO A 145 -11.93 -2.87 5.49
C PRO A 145 -11.02 -4.08 5.74
N GLN A 146 -11.50 -5.29 5.48
CA GLN A 146 -10.69 -6.50 5.71
C GLN A 146 -9.44 -6.56 4.81
N TYR A 147 -9.41 -5.75 3.74
CA TYR A 147 -8.25 -5.69 2.84
C TYR A 147 -7.35 -4.48 3.09
N TYR A 148 -7.64 -3.68 4.10
CA TYR A 148 -6.75 -2.59 4.49
C TYR A 148 -5.55 -3.15 5.25
N ASN A 149 -4.34 -2.67 4.92
CA ASN A 149 -3.13 -3.14 5.60
C ASN A 149 -3.21 -3.00 7.12
N ALA A 150 -3.81 -1.91 7.59
CA ALA A 150 -3.95 -1.66 9.03
C ALA A 150 -4.84 -2.68 9.72
N ASN A 151 -5.70 -3.39 8.99
CA ASN A 151 -6.65 -4.36 9.53
C ASN A 151 -6.24 -5.80 9.29
N MET A 152 -5.08 -6.01 8.70
CA MET A 152 -4.54 -7.35 8.45
C MET A 152 -3.58 -7.80 9.59
#